data_a11a602a9ca8e4927f967a038f9db4eb
#
_entry.id   a11a602a9ca8e4927f967a038f9db4eb
#
_cell.length_a   1.000
_cell.length_b   1.000
_cell.length_c   1.000
_cell.angle_alpha   90.00
_cell.angle_beta   90.00
_cell.angle_gamma   90.00
#
_symmetry.space_group_name_H-M   'P 1'
#
loop_
_entity.id
_entity.type
_entity.pdbx_description
1 polymer ?
#
loop_
_entity_poly.entity_id
_entity_poly.type
_entity_poly.pdbx_seq_one_letter_code
_entity_poly.pdbx_strand_id
1 'polypeptide(L)'
;DGLNIPLEKAATGLKAFAYLQRLLENGYLNEETLLLIDEPEAHLHPQWIVEFARLLVLLHKELGLKIMIASHNPDMVAAIQSIAHKDDIIENTCFYLATRCENSLQYTYQNLGSDIKEIFESFNIAISRIQDYGSNNL
;
A
#
# COMPACT_ATOMS: atom_id res chain seq x y z
N ASP A 1 31.67 -1.26 12.35
CA ASP A 1 31.50 -2.64 11.89
C ASP A 1 30.01 -2.86 11.57
N GLY A 2 29.64 -2.75 10.29
CA GLY A 2 28.28 -2.96 9.84
C GLY A 2 27.92 -4.45 9.85
N LEU A 3 26.76 -4.81 10.41
CA LEU A 3 26.23 -6.16 10.35
C LEU A 3 25.82 -6.46 8.91
N ASN A 4 26.56 -7.35 8.25
CA ASN A 4 26.22 -7.77 6.88
C ASN A 4 25.36 -9.04 6.95
N ILE A 5 24.04 -8.85 6.78
CA ILE A 5 23.06 -9.95 6.77
C ILE A 5 22.75 -10.26 5.30
N PRO A 6 22.97 -11.52 4.84
CA PRO A 6 22.53 -11.91 3.51
C PRO A 6 21.02 -11.70 3.36
N LEU A 7 20.58 -11.13 2.22
CA LEU A 7 19.17 -10.82 1.96
C LEU A 7 18.24 -12.03 2.13
N GLU A 8 18.73 -13.23 1.82
CA GLU A 8 18.01 -14.49 2.00
C GLU A 8 17.63 -14.76 3.46
N LYS A 9 18.48 -14.29 4.41
CA LYS A 9 18.30 -14.44 5.85
C LYS A 9 17.61 -13.22 6.51
N ALA A 10 17.36 -12.17 5.76
CA ALA A 10 16.63 -11.02 6.27
C ALA A 10 15.16 -11.38 6.49
N ALA A 11 14.53 -10.73 7.48
CA ALA A 11 13.08 -10.82 7.68
C ALA A 11 12.34 -10.39 6.42
N THR A 12 11.25 -11.08 6.09
CA THR A 12 10.53 -10.89 4.81
C THR A 12 10.11 -9.43 4.60
N GLY A 13 9.63 -8.75 5.62
CA GLY A 13 9.26 -7.35 5.54
C GLY A 13 10.43 -6.41 5.21
N LEU A 14 11.65 -6.71 5.68
CA LEU A 14 12.85 -5.91 5.35
C LEU A 14 13.33 -6.11 3.90
N LYS A 15 12.94 -7.21 3.26
CA LYS A 15 13.32 -7.48 1.86
C LYS A 15 12.74 -6.43 0.90
N ALA A 16 11.53 -5.95 1.15
CA ALA A 16 10.90 -4.91 0.33
C ALA A 16 11.74 -3.63 0.31
N PHE A 17 12.19 -3.17 1.48
CA PHE A 17 13.08 -2.01 1.58
C PHE A 17 14.42 -2.25 0.88
N ALA A 18 15.03 -3.43 1.07
CA ALA A 18 16.30 -3.78 0.45
C ALA A 18 16.21 -3.88 -1.07
N TYR A 19 15.09 -4.37 -1.62
CA TYR A 19 14.85 -4.37 -3.06
C TYR A 19 14.73 -2.97 -3.63
N LEU A 20 13.96 -2.07 -2.98
CA LEU A 20 13.85 -0.68 -3.40
C LEU A 20 15.20 0.03 -3.34
N GLN A 21 15.97 -0.16 -2.27
CA GLN A 21 17.33 0.37 -2.16
C GLN A 21 18.20 -0.11 -3.32
N ARG A 22 18.18 -1.40 -3.63
CA ARG A 22 18.97 -1.98 -4.71
C ARG A 22 18.59 -1.45 -6.09
N LEU A 23 17.27 -1.28 -6.34
CA LEU A 23 16.78 -0.68 -7.59
C LEU A 23 17.22 0.77 -7.71
N LEU A 24 17.16 1.53 -6.61
CA LEU A 24 17.60 2.92 -6.55
C LEU A 24 19.11 3.04 -6.80
N GLU A 25 19.94 2.26 -6.12
CA GLU A 25 21.40 2.26 -6.26
C GLU A 25 21.86 1.90 -7.68
N ASN A 26 21.09 1.07 -8.40
CA ASN A 26 21.38 0.69 -9.78
C ASN A 26 20.73 1.61 -10.83
N GLY A 27 20.08 2.71 -10.42
CA GLY A 27 19.47 3.69 -11.34
C GLY A 27 18.21 3.21 -12.06
N TYR A 28 17.57 2.12 -11.58
CA TYR A 28 16.34 1.61 -12.19
C TYR A 28 15.09 2.39 -11.79
N LEU A 29 15.16 3.22 -10.76
CA LEU A 29 14.04 4.05 -10.31
C LEU A 29 14.23 5.48 -10.84
N ASN A 30 13.43 5.87 -11.81
CA ASN A 30 13.44 7.19 -12.47
C ASN A 30 12.05 7.53 -13.00
N GLU A 31 11.88 8.69 -13.63
CA GLU A 31 10.62 9.21 -14.18
C GLU A 31 9.96 8.33 -15.27
N GLU A 32 10.73 7.49 -15.95
CA GLU A 32 10.23 6.54 -16.94
C GLU A 32 9.76 5.22 -16.33
N THR A 33 10.05 4.99 -15.04
CA THR A 33 9.73 3.75 -14.32
C THR A 33 8.28 3.71 -13.91
N LEU A 34 7.61 2.58 -14.15
CA LEU A 34 6.36 2.19 -13.51
C LEU A 34 6.65 1.05 -12.52
N LEU A 35 6.55 1.36 -11.23
CA LEU A 35 6.74 0.41 -10.14
C LEU A 35 5.38 -0.20 -9.75
N LEU A 36 5.23 -1.51 -9.93
CA LEU A 36 4.05 -2.27 -9.54
C LEU A 36 4.35 -3.05 -8.26
N ILE A 37 3.56 -2.86 -7.23
CA ILE A 37 3.74 -3.54 -5.93
C ILE A 37 2.42 -4.15 -5.49
N ASP A 38 2.44 -5.44 -5.23
CA ASP A 38 1.31 -6.18 -4.68
C ASP A 38 1.57 -6.45 -3.19
N GLU A 39 0.63 -6.07 -2.34
CA GLU A 39 0.67 -6.23 -0.88
C GLU A 39 2.01 -5.80 -0.24
N PRO A 40 2.47 -4.55 -0.45
CA PRO A 40 3.75 -4.09 0.08
C PRO A 40 3.86 -4.18 1.60
N GLU A 41 2.74 -4.17 2.29
CA GLU A 41 2.63 -4.30 3.74
C GLU A 41 2.78 -5.74 4.25
N ALA A 42 2.77 -6.74 3.38
CA ALA A 42 2.87 -8.13 3.78
C ALA A 42 4.10 -8.38 4.65
N HIS A 43 3.88 -8.93 5.85
CA HIS A 43 4.91 -9.20 6.86
C HIS A 43 5.59 -7.96 7.48
N LEU A 44 5.06 -6.74 7.27
CA LEU A 44 5.50 -5.54 7.97
C LEU A 44 4.75 -5.37 9.30
N HIS A 45 5.47 -4.93 10.32
CA HIS A 45 4.84 -4.42 11.54
C HIS A 45 4.10 -3.10 11.21
N PRO A 46 2.94 -2.79 11.83
CA PRO A 46 2.16 -1.59 11.52
C PRO A 46 2.96 -0.28 11.42
N GLN A 47 3.93 -0.08 12.30
CA GLN A 47 4.81 1.09 12.26
C GLN A 47 5.63 1.17 10.96
N TRP A 48 6.06 0.02 10.43
CA TRP A 48 6.82 -0.05 9.19
C TRP A 48 5.95 0.09 7.94
N ILE A 49 4.64 -0.18 8.03
CA ILE A 49 3.68 0.09 6.94
C ILE A 49 3.66 1.59 6.65
N VAL A 50 3.57 2.42 7.69
CA VAL A 50 3.57 3.89 7.55
C VAL A 50 4.89 4.40 6.97
N GLU A 51 6.03 3.88 7.43
CA GLU A 51 7.34 4.28 6.90
C GLU A 51 7.55 3.80 5.45
N PHE A 52 6.99 2.63 5.09
CA PHE A 52 7.04 2.16 3.71
C PHE A 52 6.17 3.02 2.79
N ALA A 53 4.96 3.37 3.22
CA ALA A 53 4.10 4.31 2.51
C ALA A 53 4.80 5.66 2.28
N ARG A 54 5.47 6.18 3.32
CA ARG A 54 6.25 7.41 3.25
C ARG A 54 7.39 7.31 2.23
N LEU A 55 8.11 6.19 2.22
CA LEU A 55 9.17 5.95 1.25
C LEU A 55 8.63 5.96 -0.18
N LEU A 56 7.51 5.30 -0.45
CA LEU A 56 6.91 5.25 -1.78
C LEU A 56 6.47 6.65 -2.26
N VAL A 57 5.81 7.42 -1.39
CA VAL A 57 5.41 8.80 -1.69
C VAL A 57 6.64 9.67 -1.97
N LEU A 58 7.71 9.53 -1.18
CA LEU A 58 8.96 10.25 -1.37
C LEU A 58 9.63 9.89 -2.71
N LEU A 59 9.68 8.61 -3.07
CA LEU A 59 10.24 8.16 -4.34
C LEU A 59 9.48 8.73 -5.54
N HIS A 60 8.14 8.77 -5.46
CA HIS A 60 7.34 9.43 -6.49
C HIS A 60 7.65 10.93 -6.58
N LYS A 61 7.68 11.62 -5.45
CA LYS A 61 7.89 13.08 -5.37
C LYS A 61 9.27 13.49 -5.89
N GLU A 62 10.33 12.79 -5.47
CA GLU A 62 11.71 13.17 -5.75
C GLU A 62 12.22 12.65 -7.11
N LEU A 63 11.74 11.49 -7.55
CA LEU A 63 12.25 10.84 -8.76
C LEU A 63 11.24 10.86 -9.93
N GLY A 64 10.01 11.29 -9.69
CA GLY A 64 8.97 11.31 -10.71
C GLY A 64 8.49 9.92 -11.15
N LEU A 65 8.94 8.84 -10.50
CA LEU A 65 8.53 7.51 -10.89
C LEU A 65 7.03 7.28 -10.62
N LYS A 66 6.39 6.50 -11.48
CA LYS A 66 4.99 6.14 -11.34
C LYS A 66 4.87 4.88 -10.49
N ILE A 67 3.96 4.89 -9.51
CA ILE A 67 3.76 3.76 -8.59
C ILE A 67 2.31 3.32 -8.64
N MET A 68 2.10 2.01 -8.79
CA MET A 68 0.80 1.38 -8.63
C MET A 68 0.90 0.33 -7.54
N ILE A 69 -0.01 0.40 -6.56
CA ILE A 69 -0.02 -0.46 -5.38
C ILE A 69 -1.37 -1.18 -5.33
N ALA A 70 -1.34 -2.50 -5.18
CA ALA A 70 -2.50 -3.26 -4.74
C ALA A 70 -2.31 -3.58 -3.26
N SER A 71 -3.30 -3.22 -2.44
CA SER A 71 -3.26 -3.41 -0.99
C SER A 71 -4.66 -3.65 -0.45
N HIS A 72 -4.74 -4.49 0.57
CA HIS A 72 -5.96 -4.72 1.35
C HIS A 72 -5.82 -4.20 2.80
N ASN A 73 -4.80 -3.43 3.09
CA ASN A 73 -4.50 -2.93 4.43
C ASN A 73 -4.95 -1.46 4.60
N PRO A 74 -5.87 -1.18 5.55
CA PRO A 74 -6.35 0.18 5.78
C PRO A 74 -5.27 1.17 6.21
N ASP A 75 -4.25 0.70 6.95
CA ASP A 75 -3.15 1.57 7.41
C ASP A 75 -2.29 2.04 6.23
N MET A 76 -2.04 1.16 5.24
CA MET A 76 -1.32 1.52 4.01
C MET A 76 -2.09 2.58 3.21
N VAL A 77 -3.39 2.38 3.01
CA VAL A 77 -4.25 3.32 2.26
C VAL A 77 -4.29 4.68 2.96
N ALA A 78 -4.55 4.69 4.29
CA ALA A 78 -4.61 5.91 5.08
C ALA A 78 -3.26 6.65 5.11
N ALA A 79 -2.16 5.91 5.25
CA ALA A 79 -0.82 6.49 5.29
C ALA A 79 -0.48 7.17 3.96
N ILE A 80 -0.72 6.50 2.82
CA ILE A 80 -0.47 7.09 1.50
C ILE A 80 -1.29 8.36 1.31
N GLN A 81 -2.60 8.34 1.59
CA GLN A 81 -3.45 9.52 1.46
C GLN A 81 -2.96 10.68 2.33
N SER A 82 -2.71 10.41 3.62
CA SER A 82 -2.30 11.43 4.58
C SER A 82 -0.96 12.06 4.22
N ILE A 83 0.00 11.25 3.76
CA ILE A 83 1.33 11.73 3.38
C ILE A 83 1.25 12.49 2.05
N ALA A 84 0.46 12.02 1.08
CA ALA A 84 0.25 12.71 -0.19
C ALA A 84 -0.41 14.08 0.00
N HIS A 85 -1.36 14.21 0.94
CA HIS A 85 -1.90 15.51 1.35
C HIS A 85 -0.85 16.41 1.98
N LYS A 86 -0.08 15.90 2.92
CA LYS A 86 0.98 16.66 3.61
C LYS A 86 2.04 17.18 2.64
N ASP A 87 2.35 16.41 1.62
CA ASP A 87 3.41 16.71 0.67
C ASP A 87 2.91 17.42 -0.60
N ASP A 88 1.63 17.84 -0.63
CA ASP A 88 0.96 18.56 -1.72
C ASP A 88 0.97 17.83 -3.07
N ILE A 89 0.93 16.48 -3.04
CA ILE A 89 0.86 15.64 -4.24
C ILE A 89 -0.43 14.81 -4.35
N ILE A 90 -1.43 15.14 -3.53
CA ILE A 90 -2.69 14.38 -3.51
C ILE A 90 -3.43 14.40 -4.85
N GLU A 91 -3.31 15.46 -5.63
CA GLU A 91 -3.92 15.56 -6.96
C GLU A 91 -3.28 14.59 -7.98
N ASN A 92 -2.05 14.13 -7.71
CA ASN A 92 -1.35 13.12 -8.48
C ASN A 92 -1.61 11.70 -7.98
N THR A 93 -2.47 11.55 -6.95
CA THR A 93 -2.76 10.27 -6.30
C THR A 93 -4.21 9.88 -6.55
N CYS A 94 -4.45 8.70 -7.09
CA CYS A 94 -5.78 8.17 -7.33
C CYS A 94 -5.97 6.84 -6.62
N PHE A 95 -7.12 6.69 -5.95
CA PHE A 95 -7.53 5.45 -5.30
C PHE A 95 -8.59 4.75 -6.14
N TYR A 96 -8.51 3.42 -6.20
CA TYR A 96 -9.45 2.57 -6.89
C TYR A 96 -9.99 1.51 -5.95
N LEU A 97 -11.30 1.31 -5.95
CA LEU A 97 -11.96 0.23 -5.24
C LEU A 97 -12.27 -0.91 -6.22
N ALA A 98 -11.75 -2.10 -5.92
CA ALA A 98 -12.08 -3.31 -6.66
C ALA A 98 -13.33 -3.97 -6.04
N THR A 99 -14.39 -4.12 -6.83
CA THR A 99 -15.63 -4.76 -6.39
C THR A 99 -15.92 -5.96 -7.28
N ARG A 100 -16.22 -7.10 -6.66
CA ARG A 100 -16.60 -8.31 -7.39
C ARG A 100 -18.01 -8.15 -7.97
N CYS A 101 -18.16 -8.45 -9.25
CA CYS A 101 -19.48 -8.48 -9.88
C CYS A 101 -20.32 -9.66 -9.32
N GLU A 102 -21.61 -9.41 -9.09
CA GLU A 102 -22.52 -10.45 -8.63
C GLU A 102 -22.54 -11.63 -9.63
N ASN A 103 -22.53 -12.85 -9.09
CA ASN A 103 -22.56 -14.10 -9.86
C ASN A 103 -21.47 -14.27 -10.92
N SER A 104 -20.34 -13.59 -10.77
CA SER A 104 -19.21 -13.63 -11.70
C SER A 104 -17.87 -13.74 -10.96
N LEU A 105 -16.83 -14.20 -11.68
CA LEU A 105 -15.42 -14.09 -11.22
C LEU A 105 -14.78 -12.78 -11.69
N GLN A 106 -15.54 -11.89 -12.29
CA GLN A 106 -15.05 -10.61 -12.77
C GLN A 106 -15.07 -9.56 -11.65
N TYR A 107 -14.18 -8.58 -11.77
CA TYR A 107 -14.10 -7.42 -10.90
C TYR A 107 -14.27 -6.14 -11.72
N THR A 108 -14.94 -5.18 -11.13
CA THR A 108 -14.97 -3.79 -11.61
C THR A 108 -14.07 -2.94 -10.72
N TYR A 109 -13.48 -1.89 -11.30
CA TYR A 109 -12.62 -0.95 -10.60
C TYR A 109 -13.26 0.43 -10.67
N GLN A 110 -13.65 0.94 -9.52
CA GLN A 110 -14.22 2.28 -9.38
C GLN A 110 -13.09 3.25 -9.05
N ASN A 111 -12.97 4.32 -9.82
CA ASN A 111 -12.04 5.41 -9.50
C ASN A 111 -12.69 6.32 -8.46
N LEU A 112 -12.04 6.48 -7.31
CA LEU A 112 -12.49 7.30 -6.18
C LEU A 112 -11.76 8.65 -6.12
N GLY A 113 -10.84 8.92 -7.05
CA GLY A 113 -9.95 10.08 -6.95
C GLY A 113 -9.10 10.02 -5.68
N SER A 114 -9.14 11.09 -4.89
CA SER A 114 -8.42 11.17 -3.60
C SER A 114 -9.25 10.77 -2.38
N ASP A 115 -10.54 10.43 -2.55
CA ASP A 115 -11.42 10.01 -1.46
C ASP A 115 -11.25 8.51 -1.18
N ILE A 116 -11.02 8.15 0.09
CA ILE A 116 -10.85 6.77 0.53
C ILE A 116 -12.03 6.25 1.38
N LYS A 117 -13.11 7.03 1.50
CA LYS A 117 -14.23 6.70 2.38
C LYS A 117 -14.85 5.35 2.03
N GLU A 118 -15.16 5.10 0.77
CA GLU A 118 -15.77 3.84 0.33
C GLU A 118 -14.83 2.64 0.56
N ILE A 119 -13.51 2.83 0.45
CA ILE A 119 -12.53 1.80 0.80
C ILE A 119 -12.67 1.44 2.27
N PHE A 120 -12.73 2.43 3.17
CA PHE A 120 -12.88 2.18 4.61
C PHE A 120 -14.24 1.58 4.96
N GLU A 121 -15.30 1.96 4.28
CA GLU A 121 -16.62 1.33 4.43
C GLU A 121 -16.57 -0.16 4.07
N SER A 122 -15.78 -0.55 3.04
CA SER A 122 -15.61 -1.96 2.69
C SER A 122 -14.89 -2.77 3.78
N PHE A 123 -13.97 -2.17 4.52
CA PHE A 123 -13.33 -2.82 5.67
C PHE A 123 -14.27 -2.97 6.87
N ASN A 124 -15.21 -2.05 7.07
CA ASN A 124 -16.19 -2.09 8.15
C ASN A 124 -17.15 -3.29 8.05
N ILE A 125 -17.37 -3.85 6.87
CA ILE A 125 -18.18 -5.07 6.68
C ILE A 125 -17.59 -6.24 7.47
N ALA A 126 -16.27 -6.37 7.53
CA ALA A 126 -15.63 -7.41 8.31
C ALA A 126 -15.84 -7.22 9.82
N ILE A 127 -15.77 -5.98 10.29
CA ILE A 127 -16.01 -5.63 11.70
C ILE A 127 -17.45 -5.95 12.11
N SER A 128 -18.43 -5.57 11.28
CA SER A 128 -19.85 -5.90 11.53
C SER A 128 -20.07 -7.40 11.63
N ARG A 129 -19.49 -8.19 10.74
CA ARG A 129 -19.59 -9.66 10.79
C ARG A 129 -18.98 -10.25 12.05
N ILE A 130 -17.84 -9.73 12.50
CA ILE A 130 -17.21 -10.16 13.78
C ILE A 130 -18.14 -9.87 14.95
N GLN A 131 -18.79 -8.71 14.97
CA GLN A 131 -19.76 -8.34 16.01
C GLN A 131 -20.99 -9.26 16.00
N ASP A 132 -21.51 -9.62 14.82
CA ASP A 132 -22.63 -10.55 14.67
C ASP A 132 -22.30 -11.93 15.25
N TYR A 133 -21.09 -12.44 15.01
CA TYR A 133 -20.65 -13.70 15.61
C TYR A 133 -20.47 -13.61 17.14
N GLY A 134 -20.05 -12.45 17.66
CA GLY A 134 -19.90 -12.22 19.09
C GLY A 134 -21.23 -12.11 19.84
N SER A 135 -22.27 -11.59 19.19
CA SER A 135 -23.59 -11.39 19.79
C SER A 135 -24.46 -12.65 19.84
N ASN A 136 -24.17 -13.66 19.02
CA ASN A 136 -24.92 -14.92 18.97
C ASN A 136 -24.48 -15.95 20.05
N ASN A 137 -23.60 -15.59 20.99
CA ASN A 137 -23.07 -16.45 22.05
C ASN A 137 -23.47 -15.99 23.44
N LEU A 138 -24.55 -15.21 23.61
CA LEU A 138 -25.11 -14.83 24.91
C LEU A 138 -26.54 -15.27 25.04
#